data_06c7b8dbfe9c9106d69c9379dbe273d6
#
_entry.id   06c7b8dbfe9c9106d69c9379dbe273d6
#
_cell.length_a   1.000
_cell.length_b   1.000
_cell.length_c   1.000
_cell.angle_alpha   90.00
_cell.angle_beta   90.00
_cell.angle_gamma   90.00
#
_symmetry.space_group_name_H-M   'P 1'
#
loop_
_entity.id
_entity.type
_entity.pdbx_description
1 polymer ?
#
loop_
_entity_poly.entity_id
_entity_poly.type
_entity_poly.pdbx_seq_one_letter_code
_entity_poly.pdbx_strand_id
1 'polypeptide(L)'
;MWREVRRRNAAWLAPWEPAPPPGQPSDTESRAAFNGRCGAREREWQMGSGFGFGLFLAPEGTARRSYRFAGEINLSGVQRGPFQNAYVGYWTDKGESGCGYMPEALVVACRFAFEDLGLHRLQVAIIPRNRASRRVVEKLGLREEGLAQRYLAINGVWEDHLRFAITSEEWQQRRVELLDRWVFPAEALRG
;
A
#
# COMPACT_ATOMS: atom_id res chain seq x y z
N MET A 1 -2.15 -18.39 -4.63
CA MET A 1 -1.66 -17.52 -3.53
C MET A 1 -2.40 -16.17 -3.51
N TRP A 2 -2.15 -15.15 -4.39
CA TRP A 2 -2.83 -13.84 -4.34
C TRP A 2 -4.36 -13.94 -4.39
N ARG A 3 -4.92 -14.62 -5.40
CA ARG A 3 -6.39 -14.78 -5.57
C ARG A 3 -7.06 -15.49 -4.37
N GLU A 4 -6.38 -16.42 -3.76
CA GLU A 4 -6.87 -17.14 -2.57
C GLU A 4 -6.96 -16.20 -1.36
N VAL A 5 -5.88 -15.44 -1.10
CA VAL A 5 -5.87 -14.47 0.00
C VAL A 5 -6.90 -13.37 -0.22
N ARG A 6 -7.04 -12.86 -1.44
CA ARG A 6 -8.09 -11.87 -1.77
C ARG A 6 -9.50 -12.41 -1.54
N ARG A 7 -9.80 -13.66 -1.97
CA ARG A 7 -11.11 -14.25 -1.76
C ARG A 7 -11.47 -14.39 -0.28
N ARG A 8 -10.55 -14.93 0.54
CA ARG A 8 -10.84 -15.09 1.98
C ARG A 8 -11.00 -13.75 2.71
N ASN A 9 -10.47 -12.68 2.15
CA ASN A 9 -10.56 -11.34 2.70
C ASN A 9 -11.63 -10.46 2.02
N ALA A 10 -12.42 -10.98 1.09
CA ALA A 10 -13.36 -10.18 0.31
C ALA A 10 -14.30 -9.32 1.19
N ALA A 11 -14.94 -9.93 2.18
CA ALA A 11 -15.83 -9.21 3.10
C ALA A 11 -15.08 -8.19 4.00
N TRP A 12 -13.82 -8.44 4.31
CA TRP A 12 -12.96 -7.54 5.08
C TRP A 12 -12.54 -6.30 4.28
N LEU A 13 -12.28 -6.48 2.99
CA LEU A 13 -11.75 -5.43 2.11
C LEU A 13 -12.84 -4.62 1.42
N ALA A 14 -13.98 -5.25 1.11
CA ALA A 14 -15.07 -4.62 0.36
C ALA A 14 -15.52 -3.22 0.88
N PRO A 15 -15.60 -2.94 2.20
CA PRO A 15 -15.98 -1.62 2.69
C PRO A 15 -14.97 -0.49 2.37
N TRP A 16 -13.77 -0.83 1.90
CA TRP A 16 -12.63 0.09 1.75
C TRP A 16 -12.13 0.25 0.32
N GLU A 17 -12.68 -0.53 -0.62
CA GLU A 17 -12.21 -0.58 -2.00
C GLU A 17 -13.29 -0.19 -3.00
N PRO A 18 -12.91 0.38 -4.15
CA PRO A 18 -13.85 0.57 -5.25
C PRO A 18 -14.47 -0.76 -5.68
N ALA A 19 -15.75 -0.75 -5.98
CA ALA A 19 -16.38 -1.91 -6.63
C ALA A 19 -15.81 -2.10 -8.04
N PRO A 20 -15.70 -3.35 -8.53
CA PRO A 20 -15.36 -3.58 -9.92
C PRO A 20 -16.42 -2.96 -10.83
N PRO A 21 -16.05 -2.51 -12.05
CA PRO A 21 -17.02 -1.98 -13.02
C PRO A 21 -18.14 -2.96 -13.27
N PRO A 22 -19.40 -2.48 -13.45
CA PRO A 22 -20.54 -3.34 -13.76
C PRO A 22 -20.26 -4.25 -14.96
N GLY A 23 -20.60 -5.53 -14.85
CA GLY A 23 -20.44 -6.52 -15.94
C GLY A 23 -19.02 -7.04 -16.15
N GLN A 24 -18.03 -6.57 -15.38
CA GLN A 24 -16.68 -7.11 -15.44
C GLN A 24 -16.46 -8.16 -14.33
N PRO A 25 -15.93 -9.35 -14.67
CA PRO A 25 -15.57 -10.33 -13.66
C PRO A 25 -14.40 -9.82 -12.81
N SER A 26 -14.45 -10.10 -11.51
CA SER A 26 -13.35 -9.73 -10.62
C SER A 26 -12.08 -10.56 -10.90
N ASP A 27 -10.92 -9.98 -10.64
CA ASP A 27 -9.61 -10.66 -10.73
C ASP A 27 -9.49 -11.85 -9.75
N THR A 28 -10.33 -11.91 -8.72
CA THR A 28 -10.40 -13.04 -7.80
C THR A 28 -11.18 -14.21 -8.37
N GLU A 29 -12.20 -13.96 -9.18
CA GLU A 29 -13.09 -14.97 -9.76
C GLU A 29 -12.57 -15.50 -11.10
N SER A 30 -12.16 -14.62 -12.00
CA SER A 30 -11.66 -14.97 -13.32
C SER A 30 -10.13 -15.02 -13.37
N ARG A 31 -9.59 -16.13 -13.93
CA ARG A 31 -8.15 -16.23 -14.20
C ARG A 31 -7.72 -15.26 -15.30
N ALA A 32 -8.58 -15.05 -16.30
CA ALA A 32 -8.31 -14.11 -17.38
C ALA A 32 -8.24 -12.67 -16.85
N ALA A 33 -9.19 -12.26 -16.00
CA ALA A 33 -9.17 -10.94 -15.35
C ALA A 33 -7.90 -10.77 -14.48
N PHE A 34 -7.52 -11.79 -13.71
CA PHE A 34 -6.28 -11.76 -12.95
C PHE A 34 -5.03 -11.59 -13.83
N ASN A 35 -4.94 -12.33 -14.94
CA ASN A 35 -3.85 -12.18 -15.89
C ASN A 35 -3.83 -10.77 -16.53
N GLY A 36 -5.01 -10.24 -16.85
CA GLY A 36 -5.16 -8.86 -17.34
C GLY A 36 -4.65 -7.83 -16.33
N ARG A 37 -4.97 -8.00 -15.03
CA ARG A 37 -4.43 -7.19 -13.94
C ARG A 37 -2.91 -7.27 -13.87
N CYS A 38 -2.34 -8.48 -13.94
CA CYS A 38 -0.88 -8.64 -13.92
C CYS A 38 -0.22 -7.92 -15.11
N GLY A 39 -0.78 -8.07 -16.33
CA GLY A 39 -0.28 -7.36 -17.50
C GLY A 39 -0.44 -5.84 -17.42
N ALA A 40 -1.50 -5.34 -16.78
CA ALA A 40 -1.66 -3.90 -16.53
C ALA A 40 -0.58 -3.38 -15.58
N ARG A 41 -0.33 -4.09 -14.47
CA ARG A 41 0.73 -3.75 -13.51
C ARG A 41 2.12 -3.77 -14.13
N GLU A 42 2.40 -4.74 -15.00
CA GLU A 42 3.66 -4.81 -15.75
C GLU A 42 3.85 -3.56 -16.64
N ARG A 43 2.81 -3.17 -17.39
CA ARG A 43 2.85 -1.95 -18.21
C ARG A 43 3.03 -0.69 -17.38
N GLU A 44 2.31 -0.55 -16.26
CA GLU A 44 2.48 0.59 -15.33
C GLU A 44 3.93 0.69 -14.85
N TRP A 45 4.54 -0.45 -14.50
CA TRP A 45 5.93 -0.52 -14.08
C TRP A 45 6.89 -0.08 -15.19
N GLN A 46 6.73 -0.63 -16.39
CA GLN A 46 7.56 -0.28 -17.55
C GLN A 46 7.46 1.19 -17.94
N MET A 47 6.26 1.77 -17.83
CA MET A 47 6.02 3.21 -18.08
C MET A 47 6.42 4.10 -16.92
N GLY A 48 6.79 3.56 -15.76
CA GLY A 48 7.05 4.34 -14.55
C GLY A 48 5.85 5.07 -13.99
N SER A 49 4.62 4.65 -14.35
CA SER A 49 3.36 5.29 -13.93
C SER A 49 2.74 4.68 -12.69
N GLY A 50 3.21 3.49 -12.28
CA GLY A 50 2.77 2.80 -11.08
C GLY A 50 3.67 1.62 -10.73
N PHE A 51 3.78 1.33 -9.42
CA PHE A 51 4.64 0.27 -8.89
C PHE A 51 3.87 -0.53 -7.83
N GLY A 52 3.70 -1.83 -8.08
CA GLY A 52 3.01 -2.72 -7.16
C GLY A 52 3.96 -3.69 -6.48
N PHE A 53 3.83 -3.83 -5.16
CA PHE A 53 4.65 -4.72 -4.34
C PHE A 53 3.77 -5.67 -3.54
N GLY A 54 4.14 -6.95 -3.52
CA GLY A 54 3.54 -7.95 -2.65
C GLY A 54 4.24 -8.01 -1.31
N LEU A 55 3.47 -8.15 -0.23
CA LEU A 55 3.98 -8.46 1.09
C LEU A 55 4.08 -9.96 1.26
N PHE A 56 5.28 -10.45 1.59
CA PHE A 56 5.54 -11.86 1.82
C PHE A 56 6.16 -12.05 3.20
N LEU A 57 5.56 -12.90 4.01
CA LEU A 57 6.05 -13.27 5.33
C LEU A 57 6.90 -14.52 5.23
N ALA A 58 8.12 -14.46 5.77
CA ALA A 58 8.97 -15.61 5.95
C ALA A 58 8.62 -16.26 7.30
N PRO A 59 8.36 -17.58 7.37
CA PRO A 59 8.31 -18.27 8.64
C PRO A 59 9.70 -18.27 9.28
N GLU A 60 9.76 -18.10 10.60
CA GLU A 60 11.02 -18.18 11.34
C GLU A 60 11.73 -19.52 11.09
N GLY A 61 13.02 -19.48 10.81
CA GLY A 61 13.88 -20.65 10.66
C GLY A 61 13.68 -21.48 9.40
N THR A 62 12.90 -21.00 8.40
CA THR A 62 12.63 -21.80 7.18
C THR A 62 13.31 -21.24 5.94
N ALA A 63 13.69 -22.16 5.02
CA ALA A 63 14.24 -21.81 3.72
C ALA A 63 13.27 -20.93 2.91
N ARG A 64 13.81 -20.07 2.03
CA ARG A 64 13.07 -19.11 1.16
C ARG A 64 11.85 -19.64 0.40
N ARG A 65 11.61 -20.96 0.35
CA ARG A 65 10.52 -21.59 -0.40
C ARG A 65 9.14 -21.57 0.28
N SER A 66 9.04 -21.09 1.52
CA SER A 66 7.79 -21.11 2.29
C SER A 66 7.19 -19.74 2.57
N TYR A 67 7.53 -18.70 1.80
CA TYR A 67 6.93 -17.38 1.92
C TYR A 67 5.42 -17.43 1.74
N ARG A 68 4.70 -16.77 2.66
CA ARG A 68 3.25 -16.63 2.63
C ARG A 68 2.87 -15.20 2.23
N PHE A 69 2.06 -15.08 1.19
CA PHE A 69 1.56 -13.79 0.74
C PHE A 69 0.57 -13.21 1.77
N ALA A 70 0.75 -11.95 2.16
CA ALA A 70 0.02 -11.31 3.24
C ALA A 70 -0.64 -9.98 2.85
N GLY A 71 -0.40 -9.44 1.67
CA GLY A 71 -0.99 -8.17 1.25
C GLY A 71 -0.22 -7.49 0.13
N GLU A 72 -0.62 -6.28 -0.18
CA GLU A 72 0.02 -5.45 -1.20
C GLU A 72 0.15 -4.00 -0.73
N ILE A 73 1.19 -3.34 -1.22
CA ILE A 73 1.33 -1.89 -1.22
C ILE A 73 1.65 -1.43 -2.64
N ASN A 74 1.00 -0.37 -3.09
CA ASN A 74 1.11 0.11 -4.45
C ASN A 74 1.39 1.61 -4.47
N LEU A 75 2.31 2.04 -5.32
CA LEU A 75 2.44 3.43 -5.75
C LEU A 75 1.70 3.56 -7.06
N SER A 76 0.74 4.46 -7.15
CA SER A 76 -0.10 4.65 -8.34
C SER A 76 -0.19 6.11 -8.73
N GLY A 77 -0.52 6.38 -10.00
CA GLY A 77 -0.64 7.73 -10.50
C GLY A 77 0.63 8.54 -10.30
N VAL A 78 1.77 7.96 -10.65
CA VAL A 78 3.06 8.65 -10.58
C VAL A 78 3.05 9.82 -11.56
N GLN A 79 3.16 11.00 -11.02
CA GLN A 79 3.19 12.25 -11.78
C GLN A 79 4.57 12.88 -11.67
N ARG A 80 5.12 13.24 -12.82
CA ARG A 80 6.41 13.93 -12.93
C ARG A 80 6.20 15.45 -13.10
N GLY A 81 7.18 16.16 -13.55
CA GLY A 81 7.17 17.61 -13.71
C GLY A 81 7.16 18.31 -12.35
N PRO A 82 6.43 19.42 -12.19
CA PRO A 82 6.45 20.19 -10.95
C PRO A 82 5.78 19.51 -9.75
N PHE A 83 4.96 18.46 -9.98
CA PHE A 83 4.26 17.78 -8.86
C PHE A 83 5.07 16.66 -8.22
N GLN A 84 5.83 15.87 -8.98
CA GLN A 84 6.70 14.79 -8.49
C GLN A 84 6.04 13.94 -7.40
N ASN A 85 4.86 13.39 -7.68
CA ASN A 85 3.97 12.79 -6.68
C ASN A 85 3.54 11.37 -7.05
N ALA A 86 3.17 10.57 -6.05
CA ALA A 86 2.42 9.32 -6.20
C ALA A 86 1.40 9.15 -5.06
N TYR A 87 0.38 8.34 -5.34
CA TYR A 87 -0.58 7.89 -4.35
C TYR A 87 -0.20 6.51 -3.84
N VAL A 88 -0.33 6.31 -2.53
CA VAL A 88 -0.09 5.01 -1.90
C VAL A 88 -1.43 4.37 -1.54
N GLY A 89 -1.65 3.17 -2.04
CA GLY A 89 -2.75 2.30 -1.63
C GLY A 89 -2.21 0.99 -1.10
N TYR A 90 -2.84 0.43 -0.06
CA TYR A 90 -2.41 -0.83 0.53
C TYR A 90 -3.57 -1.62 1.14
N TRP A 91 -3.34 -2.91 1.27
CA TRP A 91 -4.21 -3.82 2.01
C TRP A 91 -3.41 -4.96 2.63
N THR A 92 -3.93 -5.53 3.71
CA THR A 92 -3.31 -6.65 4.43
C THR A 92 -4.34 -7.74 4.64
N ASP A 93 -3.92 -8.99 4.60
CA ASP A 93 -4.69 -10.12 5.08
C ASP A 93 -5.19 -9.85 6.50
N LYS A 94 -6.47 -10.08 6.76
CA LYS A 94 -7.11 -9.85 8.07
C LYS A 94 -6.35 -10.54 9.20
N GLY A 95 -5.89 -11.78 8.96
CA GLY A 95 -5.12 -12.55 9.93
C GLY A 95 -3.78 -11.94 10.31
N GLU A 96 -3.24 -11.06 9.47
CA GLU A 96 -1.95 -10.38 9.64
C GLU A 96 -2.12 -8.91 10.03
N SER A 97 -3.36 -8.46 10.20
CA SER A 97 -3.64 -7.08 10.58
C SER A 97 -3.20 -6.81 12.02
N GLY A 98 -2.49 -5.69 12.23
CA GLY A 98 -2.01 -5.30 13.55
C GLY A 98 -0.59 -5.75 13.89
N CYS A 99 0.01 -6.66 13.12
CA CYS A 99 1.35 -7.21 13.36
C CYS A 99 2.51 -6.27 12.97
N GLY A 100 2.23 -5.09 12.44
CA GLY A 100 3.30 -4.11 12.10
C GLY A 100 3.79 -4.19 10.65
N TYR A 101 3.43 -5.20 9.89
CA TYR A 101 3.92 -5.39 8.51
C TYR A 101 3.57 -4.25 7.54
N MET A 102 2.41 -3.62 7.68
CA MET A 102 2.05 -2.52 6.79
C MET A 102 2.81 -1.21 7.08
N PRO A 103 3.03 -0.79 8.34
CA PRO A 103 3.98 0.28 8.65
C PRO A 103 5.38 0.03 8.07
N GLU A 104 5.94 -1.17 8.23
CA GLU A 104 7.22 -1.56 7.64
C GLU A 104 7.20 -1.42 6.11
N ALA A 105 6.20 -2.00 5.44
CA ALA A 105 6.05 -1.91 3.99
C ALA A 105 5.92 -0.46 3.50
N LEU A 106 5.23 0.40 4.25
CA LEU A 106 5.09 1.81 3.89
C LEU A 106 6.42 2.57 4.03
N VAL A 107 7.26 2.24 5.02
CA VAL A 107 8.62 2.80 5.12
C VAL A 107 9.48 2.38 3.94
N VAL A 108 9.44 1.10 3.54
CA VAL A 108 10.16 0.60 2.36
C VAL A 108 9.66 1.28 1.08
N ALA A 109 8.34 1.47 0.95
CA ALA A 109 7.75 2.18 -0.18
C ALA A 109 8.15 3.66 -0.23
N CYS A 110 8.25 4.34 0.93
CA CYS A 110 8.77 5.70 1.03
C CYS A 110 10.23 5.76 0.55
N ARG A 111 11.07 4.85 1.03
CA ARG A 111 12.46 4.76 0.59
C ARG A 111 12.56 4.64 -0.93
N PHE A 112 11.85 3.67 -1.51
CA PHE A 112 11.82 3.47 -2.96
C PHE A 112 11.35 4.71 -3.72
N ALA A 113 10.27 5.36 -3.26
CA ALA A 113 9.72 6.54 -3.92
C ALA A 113 10.66 7.74 -3.89
N PHE A 114 11.33 7.99 -2.76
CA PHE A 114 12.19 9.16 -2.60
C PHE A 114 13.63 8.92 -3.08
N GLU A 115 14.20 7.74 -2.83
CA GLU A 115 15.61 7.46 -3.11
C GLU A 115 15.81 6.85 -4.51
N ASP A 116 14.92 5.95 -4.98
CA ASP A 116 15.07 5.30 -6.28
C ASP A 116 14.30 6.05 -7.39
N LEU A 117 13.07 6.51 -7.11
CA LEU A 117 12.26 7.23 -8.09
C LEU A 117 12.48 8.75 -8.09
N GLY A 118 13.07 9.32 -7.04
CA GLY A 118 13.29 10.76 -6.91
C GLY A 118 11.99 11.56 -6.86
N LEU A 119 10.92 11.00 -6.30
CA LEU A 119 9.68 11.74 -6.09
C LEU A 119 9.84 12.75 -4.95
N HIS A 120 9.03 13.81 -4.99
CA HIS A 120 8.99 14.81 -3.93
C HIS A 120 7.92 14.49 -2.89
N ARG A 121 6.85 13.77 -3.27
CA ARG A 121 5.66 13.62 -2.42
C ARG A 121 5.02 12.26 -2.55
N LEU A 122 4.62 11.68 -1.42
CA LEU A 122 3.69 10.56 -1.34
C LEU A 122 2.42 10.96 -0.60
N GLN A 123 1.28 10.51 -1.10
CA GLN A 123 -0.04 10.79 -0.53
C GLN A 123 -0.79 9.49 -0.21
N VAL A 124 -1.50 9.50 0.91
CA VAL A 124 -2.42 8.44 1.31
C VAL A 124 -3.79 9.06 1.57
N ALA A 125 -4.84 8.51 0.96
CA ALA A 125 -6.21 8.93 1.22
C ALA A 125 -6.96 7.81 1.94
N ILE A 126 -7.56 8.11 3.08
CA ILE A 126 -8.14 7.11 3.97
C ILE A 126 -9.56 7.53 4.38
N ILE A 127 -10.53 6.65 4.21
CA ILE A 127 -11.89 6.87 4.71
C ILE A 127 -11.84 7.09 6.23
N PRO A 128 -12.45 8.15 6.80
CA PRO A 128 -12.30 8.51 8.21
C PRO A 128 -12.61 7.38 9.19
N ARG A 129 -13.59 6.51 8.88
CA ARG A 129 -13.94 5.36 9.70
C ARG A 129 -12.98 4.17 9.60
N ASN A 130 -12.04 4.16 8.63
CA ASN A 130 -11.04 3.10 8.50
C ASN A 130 -9.89 3.27 9.52
N ARG A 131 -10.18 2.95 10.77
CA ARG A 131 -9.23 3.09 11.88
C ARG A 131 -7.95 2.27 11.68
N ALA A 132 -8.05 1.10 11.05
CA ALA A 132 -6.89 0.25 10.82
C ALA A 132 -5.87 0.92 9.89
N SER A 133 -6.35 1.45 8.76
CA SER A 133 -5.51 2.19 7.82
C SER A 133 -4.95 3.49 8.40
N ARG A 134 -5.76 4.24 9.16
CA ARG A 134 -5.31 5.46 9.84
C ARG A 134 -4.15 5.18 10.81
N ARG A 135 -4.22 4.12 11.61
CA ARG A 135 -3.14 3.75 12.54
C ARG A 135 -1.80 3.51 11.82
N VAL A 136 -1.80 3.06 10.57
CA VAL A 136 -0.56 2.87 9.79
C VAL A 136 0.14 4.21 9.58
N VAL A 137 -0.57 5.20 9.05
CA VAL A 137 0.01 6.52 8.76
C VAL A 137 0.31 7.32 10.04
N GLU A 138 -0.53 7.18 11.08
CA GLU A 138 -0.33 7.79 12.39
C GLU A 138 0.94 7.25 13.08
N LYS A 139 1.20 5.93 13.04
CA LYS A 139 2.43 5.31 13.58
C LYS A 139 3.70 5.81 12.91
N LEU A 140 3.62 6.16 11.65
CA LEU A 140 4.74 6.72 10.88
C LEU A 140 4.78 8.25 10.94
N GLY A 141 3.81 8.89 11.62
CA GLY A 141 3.72 10.32 11.75
C GLY A 141 3.60 11.05 10.39
N LEU A 142 2.86 10.47 9.44
CA LEU A 142 2.52 11.19 8.23
C LEU A 142 1.62 12.38 8.57
N ARG A 143 1.87 13.51 7.92
CA ARG A 143 1.13 14.75 8.17
C ARG A 143 -0.27 14.67 7.59
N GLU A 144 -1.29 14.92 8.41
CA GLU A 144 -2.67 15.08 7.95
C GLU A 144 -2.83 16.45 7.29
N GLU A 145 -3.44 16.47 6.10
CA GLU A 145 -3.64 17.69 5.29
C GLU A 145 -5.11 18.09 5.18
N GLY A 146 -5.98 17.38 5.88
CA GLY A 146 -7.39 17.70 5.95
C GLY A 146 -8.31 16.70 5.25
N LEU A 147 -9.60 17.04 5.19
CA LEU A 147 -10.66 16.21 4.65
C LEU A 147 -11.00 16.60 3.22
N ALA A 148 -10.88 15.65 2.30
CA ALA A 148 -11.41 15.77 0.95
C ALA A 148 -12.82 15.16 0.92
N GLN A 149 -13.83 16.01 0.73
CA GLN A 149 -15.22 15.57 0.69
C GLN A 149 -15.53 14.86 -0.62
N ARG A 150 -16.29 13.74 -0.56
CA ARG A 150 -16.75 12.97 -1.71
C ARG A 150 -15.63 12.66 -2.70
N TYR A 151 -14.48 12.21 -2.16
CA TYR A 151 -13.22 12.14 -2.89
C TYR A 151 -13.13 10.94 -3.84
N LEU A 152 -13.49 9.74 -3.37
CA LEU A 152 -13.46 8.51 -4.15
C LEU A 152 -14.77 7.74 -4.02
N ALA A 153 -15.18 7.08 -5.12
CA ALA A 153 -16.32 6.19 -5.11
C ALA A 153 -15.90 4.81 -4.56
N ILE A 154 -16.44 4.46 -3.41
CA ILE A 154 -16.23 3.17 -2.73
C ILE A 154 -17.56 2.44 -2.70
N ASN A 155 -17.65 1.27 -3.32
CA ASN A 155 -18.91 0.52 -3.45
C ASN A 155 -20.10 1.36 -3.93
N GLY A 156 -19.86 2.25 -4.91
CA GLY A 156 -20.90 3.10 -5.49
C GLY A 156 -21.28 4.34 -4.64
N VAL A 157 -20.63 4.56 -3.51
CA VAL A 157 -20.82 5.74 -2.66
C VAL A 157 -19.58 6.63 -2.74
N TRP A 158 -19.79 7.94 -3.00
CA TRP A 158 -18.74 8.93 -2.92
C TRP A 158 -18.40 9.22 -1.45
N GLU A 159 -17.26 8.68 -1.00
CA GLU A 159 -16.80 8.75 0.38
C GLU A 159 -15.82 9.88 0.61
N ASP A 160 -15.94 10.51 1.77
CA ASP A 160 -14.94 11.47 2.26
C ASP A 160 -13.63 10.74 2.63
N HIS A 161 -12.50 11.41 2.39
CA HIS A 161 -11.18 10.85 2.73
C HIS A 161 -10.33 11.86 3.48
N LEU A 162 -9.75 11.45 4.59
CA LEU A 162 -8.62 12.15 5.21
C LEU A 162 -7.40 12.00 4.31
N ARG A 163 -6.72 13.12 4.07
CA ARG A 163 -5.52 13.17 3.24
C ARG A 163 -4.29 13.24 4.14
N PHE A 164 -3.39 12.30 3.93
CA PHE A 164 -2.08 12.28 4.59
C PHE A 164 -0.99 12.38 3.55
N ALA A 165 0.14 12.98 3.93
CA ALA A 165 1.29 13.08 3.06
C ALA A 165 2.61 13.02 3.83
N ILE A 166 3.66 12.67 3.08
CA ILE A 166 5.05 12.84 3.46
C ILE A 166 5.82 13.38 2.26
N THR A 167 6.70 14.36 2.48
CA THR A 167 7.56 14.94 1.45
C THR A 167 8.98 14.39 1.53
N SER A 168 9.78 14.64 0.49
CA SER A 168 11.18 14.24 0.45
C SER A 168 12.00 14.87 1.57
N GLU A 169 11.69 16.12 1.98
CA GLU A 169 12.35 16.81 3.08
C GLU A 169 12.01 16.16 4.42
N GLU A 170 10.73 15.84 4.64
CA GLU A 170 10.29 15.11 5.84
C GLU A 170 10.93 13.71 5.91
N TRP A 171 11.04 13.03 4.75
CA TRP A 171 11.75 11.75 4.64
C TRP A 171 13.23 11.89 5.01
N GLN A 172 13.96 12.84 4.42
CA GLN A 172 15.38 13.06 4.70
C GLN A 172 15.65 13.29 6.19
N GLN A 173 14.79 14.02 6.87
CA GLN A 173 14.91 14.29 8.30
C GLN A 173 14.68 13.05 9.16
N ARG A 174 13.83 12.13 8.74
CA ARG A 174 13.29 11.04 9.56
C ARG A 174 13.67 9.64 9.10
N ARG A 175 14.31 9.50 7.93
CA ARG A 175 14.56 8.20 7.31
C ARG A 175 15.33 7.23 8.21
N VAL A 176 16.34 7.71 8.94
CA VAL A 176 17.15 6.87 9.84
C VAL A 176 16.25 6.29 10.94
N GLU A 177 15.53 7.15 11.66
CA GLU A 177 14.59 6.73 12.71
C GLU A 177 13.56 5.72 12.18
N LEU A 178 12.96 6.00 11.01
CA LEU A 178 11.93 5.15 10.43
C LEU A 178 12.47 3.79 9.97
N LEU A 179 13.65 3.78 9.35
CA LEU A 179 14.30 2.53 8.91
C LEU A 179 14.74 1.68 10.11
N ASP A 180 15.37 2.27 11.13
CA ASP A 180 15.83 1.56 12.32
C ASP A 180 14.65 0.99 13.11
N ARG A 181 13.56 1.75 13.21
CA ARG A 181 12.38 1.32 13.98
C ARG A 181 11.55 0.24 13.28
N TRP A 182 11.42 0.30 11.95
CA TRP A 182 10.46 -0.52 11.24
C TRP A 182 11.07 -1.57 10.31
N VAL A 183 12.27 -1.35 9.77
CA VAL A 183 12.88 -2.23 8.75
C VAL A 183 14.08 -2.97 9.31
N PHE A 184 14.91 -2.30 10.12
CA PHE A 184 16.13 -2.87 10.70
C PHE A 184 16.15 -2.72 12.23
N PRO A 185 15.15 -3.24 12.96
CA PRO A 185 15.16 -3.12 14.42
C PRO A 185 16.40 -3.81 14.99
N ALA A 186 17.10 -3.15 15.89
CA ALA A 186 18.36 -3.62 16.48
C ALA A 186 18.24 -5.02 17.14
N GLU A 187 17.04 -5.41 17.55
CA GLU A 187 16.74 -6.74 18.09
C GLU A 187 16.73 -7.84 17.02
N ALA A 188 16.38 -7.54 15.77
CA ALA A 188 16.36 -8.50 14.67
C ALA A 188 17.76 -8.87 14.14
N LEU A 189 18.79 -8.08 14.51
CA LEU A 189 20.20 -8.33 14.12
C LEU A 189 20.97 -9.18 15.15
N ARG A 190 20.33 -9.62 16.24
CA ARG A 190 20.95 -10.40 17.34
C ARG A 190 20.52 -11.87 17.38
N GLY A 191 19.79 -12.33 16.37
CA GLY A 191 19.34 -13.73 16.23
C GLY A 191 20.13 -14.54 15.21
#